data_236074b5ddefb4d917a30960a6f2fddf
#
_entry.id   236074b5ddefb4d917a30960a6f2fddf
#
_cell.length_a   1.000
_cell.length_b   1.000
_cell.length_c   1.000
_cell.angle_alpha   90.00
_cell.angle_beta   90.00
_cell.angle_gamma   90.00
#
_symmetry.space_group_name_H-M   'P 1'
#
loop_
_entity.id
_entity.type
_entity.pdbx_description
1 polymer ?
#
loop_
_entity_poly.entity_id
_entity_poly.type
_entity_poly.pdbx_seq_one_letter_code
_entity_poly.pdbx_strand_id
1 'polypeptide(L)'
;MRKRVVIAGGGTGGHLYPGIALAKALKRQDMDIEIAFVGTQKGLEAKVLPREGFELKTILSAGLLGKKRLSRWMSWVKLPVGTAQSMCFLIRKRPDLVVGVGGYTSGPLVLSAWILRIPILIHEQNSIPGLTNKWLGKITDKVAVSFKESARFFSRDKVTVTGNMIREEFCQPREAFPKGPRGLFRVLVLGGSQGAHSINVAMMEALESLTSKRGNIHITHQTGESDFAMVKRVYENSGFSHDVRPFIDGMAEQYRKASLVICRAGATTLAEVTACGKVSVLIPYPHAAHNHQEKNARVLEAANAGELVLDHELSGTRITQSILRALEDPQRLEEMEENSYQLGNRDATEKVRQICMDLLEDANRKSGHAGKTQGNYVLSCF
;
A
#
# COMPACT_ATOMS: atom_id res chain seq x y z
N MET A 1 1.16 -11.86 29.51
CA MET A 1 2.42 -11.98 28.71
C MET A 1 2.40 -10.91 27.63
N ARG A 2 3.54 -10.31 27.36
CA ARG A 2 3.68 -9.29 26.32
C ARG A 2 3.52 -9.92 24.92
N LYS A 3 2.54 -9.49 24.13
CA LYS A 3 2.27 -10.02 22.79
C LYS A 3 3.35 -9.54 21.80
N ARG A 4 3.78 -10.41 20.89
CA ARG A 4 4.82 -10.11 19.88
C ARG A 4 4.28 -10.37 18.49
N VAL A 5 4.36 -9.37 17.63
CA VAL A 5 3.90 -9.45 16.24
C VAL A 5 5.09 -9.16 15.31
N VAL A 6 5.27 -10.00 14.30
CA VAL A 6 6.26 -9.78 13.25
C VAL A 6 5.56 -9.51 11.93
N ILE A 7 5.88 -8.38 11.30
CA ILE A 7 5.28 -7.95 10.03
C ILE A 7 6.33 -8.04 8.92
N ALA A 8 6.05 -8.81 7.87
CA ALA A 8 6.87 -8.84 6.66
C ALA A 8 6.25 -7.97 5.59
N GLY A 9 6.98 -6.96 5.16
CA GLY A 9 6.56 -6.10 4.06
C GLY A 9 7.66 -5.12 3.70
N GLY A 10 7.79 -4.83 2.42
CA GLY A 10 8.81 -3.90 1.97
C GLY A 10 9.05 -3.96 0.46
N GLY A 11 10.15 -3.35 0.04
CA GLY A 11 10.50 -3.16 -1.35
C GLY A 11 9.87 -1.91 -1.95
N THR A 12 8.56 -1.72 -1.79
CA THR A 12 7.82 -0.54 -2.28
C THR A 12 6.90 0.04 -1.22
N GLY A 13 6.49 1.30 -1.38
CA GLY A 13 5.53 1.95 -0.49
C GLY A 13 4.18 1.21 -0.42
N GLY A 14 3.77 0.58 -1.52
CA GLY A 14 2.51 -0.16 -1.60
C GLY A 14 2.39 -1.34 -0.63
N HIS A 15 3.51 -1.92 -0.19
CA HIS A 15 3.54 -2.98 0.82
C HIS A 15 3.95 -2.46 2.21
N LEU A 16 4.81 -1.44 2.24
CA LEU A 16 5.35 -0.92 3.48
C LEU A 16 4.31 -0.14 4.30
N TYR A 17 3.63 0.83 3.68
CA TYR A 17 2.69 1.71 4.39
C TYR A 17 1.48 0.98 4.97
N PRO A 18 0.87 -0.03 4.31
CA PRO A 18 -0.13 -0.89 4.95
C PRO A 18 0.37 -1.58 6.23
N GLY A 19 1.61 -2.07 6.21
CA GLY A 19 2.24 -2.67 7.41
C GLY A 19 2.43 -1.67 8.54
N ILE A 20 2.87 -0.44 8.23
CA ILE A 20 3.02 0.65 9.21
C ILE A 20 1.66 1.06 9.78
N ALA A 21 0.63 1.17 8.94
CA ALA A 21 -0.72 1.50 9.38
C ALA A 21 -1.24 0.47 10.39
N LEU A 22 -1.08 -0.83 10.09
CA LEU A 22 -1.44 -1.92 11.00
C LEU A 22 -0.64 -1.87 12.30
N ALA A 23 0.68 -1.69 12.22
CA ALA A 23 1.55 -1.61 13.38
C ALA A 23 1.15 -0.49 14.35
N LYS A 24 0.85 0.70 13.80
CA LYS A 24 0.34 1.84 14.59
C LYS A 24 -1.01 1.53 15.22
N ALA A 25 -1.92 0.90 14.48
CA ALA A 25 -3.26 0.52 15.00
C ALA A 25 -3.16 -0.52 16.13
N LEU A 26 -2.29 -1.53 16.00
CA LEU A 26 -2.03 -2.51 17.06
C LEU A 26 -1.45 -1.84 18.31
N LYS A 27 -0.49 -0.92 18.15
CA LYS A 27 0.12 -0.16 19.26
C LYS A 27 -0.88 0.74 19.98
N ARG A 28 -1.83 1.34 19.26
CA ARG A 28 -2.90 2.15 19.90
C ARG A 28 -3.83 1.31 20.76
N GLN A 29 -4.13 0.08 20.32
CA GLN A 29 -4.98 -0.83 21.08
C GLN A 29 -4.30 -1.35 22.34
N ASP A 30 -3.01 -1.69 22.24
CA ASP A 30 -2.22 -2.24 23.34
C ASP A 30 -0.77 -1.78 23.17
N MET A 31 -0.35 -0.82 24.00
CA MET A 31 1.00 -0.24 23.96
C MET A 31 2.09 -1.26 24.25
N ASP A 32 1.76 -2.36 24.96
CA ASP A 32 2.70 -3.41 25.31
C ASP A 32 2.98 -4.41 24.18
N ILE A 33 2.23 -4.35 23.06
CA ILE A 33 2.53 -5.21 21.90
C ILE A 33 3.91 -4.85 21.34
N GLU A 34 4.81 -5.83 21.29
CA GLU A 34 6.10 -5.69 20.59
C GLU A 34 5.90 -5.94 19.09
N ILE A 35 6.35 -5.01 18.26
CA ILE A 35 6.25 -5.12 16.81
C ILE A 35 7.65 -5.03 16.21
N ALA A 36 8.01 -6.03 15.39
CA ALA A 36 9.22 -6.01 14.58
C ALA A 36 8.87 -6.21 13.11
N PHE A 37 9.60 -5.53 12.25
CA PHE A 37 9.49 -5.70 10.81
C PHE A 37 10.59 -6.59 10.25
N VAL A 38 10.25 -7.33 9.19
CA VAL A 38 11.22 -8.07 8.38
C VAL A 38 11.19 -7.51 6.96
N GLY A 39 12.33 -7.06 6.49
CA GLY A 39 12.49 -6.40 5.20
C GLY A 39 13.83 -6.70 4.53
N THR A 40 14.19 -5.89 3.54
CA THR A 40 15.48 -5.96 2.85
C THR A 40 16.36 -4.76 3.22
N GLN A 41 17.67 -4.92 3.08
CA GLN A 41 18.62 -3.85 3.42
C GLN A 41 18.54 -2.62 2.48
N LYS A 42 18.11 -2.85 1.23
CA LYS A 42 18.08 -1.82 0.16
C LYS A 42 16.68 -1.29 -0.15
N GLY A 43 15.65 -1.76 0.54
CA GLY A 43 14.28 -1.34 0.31
C GLY A 43 13.93 -0.01 1.01
N LEU A 44 12.76 0.53 0.68
CA LEU A 44 12.22 1.73 1.30
C LEU A 44 12.09 1.57 2.83
N GLU A 45 11.85 0.35 3.28
CA GLU A 45 11.72 -0.02 4.69
C GLU A 45 12.95 0.33 5.52
N ALA A 46 14.15 0.24 4.94
CA ALA A 46 15.39 0.58 5.64
C ALA A 46 15.51 2.09 5.98
N LYS A 47 14.83 2.95 5.23
CA LYS A 47 14.80 4.41 5.46
C LYS A 47 13.62 4.84 6.32
N VAL A 48 12.46 4.22 6.13
CA VAL A 48 11.18 4.67 6.73
C VAL A 48 10.99 4.08 8.13
N LEU A 49 11.18 2.77 8.34
CA LEU A 49 10.85 2.12 9.61
C LEU A 49 11.61 2.69 10.83
N PRO A 50 12.91 3.03 10.74
CA PRO A 50 13.61 3.67 11.86
C PRO A 50 13.04 5.04 12.21
N ARG A 51 12.58 5.83 11.22
CA ARG A 51 11.93 7.13 11.44
C ARG A 51 10.57 6.97 12.10
N GLU A 52 9.87 5.87 11.83
CA GLU A 52 8.58 5.51 12.43
C GLU A 52 8.74 4.81 13.80
N GLY A 53 9.97 4.59 14.29
CA GLY A 53 10.25 3.99 15.58
C GLY A 53 10.08 2.47 15.64
N PHE A 54 10.10 1.77 14.50
CA PHE A 54 9.96 0.33 14.44
C PHE A 54 11.30 -0.40 14.23
N GLU A 55 11.45 -1.53 14.92
CA GLU A 55 12.58 -2.45 14.73
C GLU A 55 12.52 -3.07 13.33
N LEU A 56 13.63 -3.02 12.58
CA LEU A 56 13.78 -3.68 11.28
C LEU A 56 14.84 -4.78 11.35
N LYS A 57 14.43 -6.02 11.09
CA LYS A 57 15.33 -7.13 10.79
C LYS A 57 15.44 -7.32 9.29
N THR A 58 16.65 -7.29 8.77
CA THR A 58 16.89 -7.53 7.33
C THR A 58 17.21 -8.99 7.07
N ILE A 59 16.64 -9.52 5.98
CA ILE A 59 16.92 -10.86 5.46
C ILE A 59 17.34 -10.79 3.99
N LEU A 60 18.04 -11.81 3.52
CA LEU A 60 18.34 -11.96 2.11
C LEU A 60 17.08 -12.41 1.36
N SER A 61 16.53 -11.53 0.57
CA SER A 61 15.39 -11.82 -0.30
C SER A 61 15.53 -11.14 -1.63
N ALA A 62 15.01 -11.75 -2.69
CA ALA A 62 14.99 -11.19 -4.03
C ALA A 62 13.76 -11.68 -4.80
N GLY A 63 13.20 -10.80 -5.64
CA GLY A 63 12.11 -11.18 -6.55
C GLY A 63 12.52 -12.25 -7.54
N LEU A 64 11.62 -13.19 -7.77
CA LEU A 64 11.77 -14.26 -8.77
C LEU A 64 11.39 -13.80 -10.19
N LEU A 65 10.55 -12.78 -10.31
CA LEU A 65 9.98 -12.30 -11.57
C LEU A 65 10.74 -11.08 -12.12
N GLY A 66 10.83 -10.96 -13.44
CA GLY A 66 11.37 -9.78 -14.13
C GLY A 66 12.89 -9.71 -14.27
N LYS A 67 13.66 -10.76 -13.94
CA LYS A 67 15.13 -10.77 -14.05
C LYS A 67 15.64 -11.63 -15.20
N LYS A 68 16.80 -11.22 -15.80
CA LYS A 68 17.54 -11.98 -16.81
C LYS A 68 17.91 -13.38 -16.25
N ARG A 69 18.06 -14.36 -17.14
CA ARG A 69 18.25 -15.80 -16.80
C ARG A 69 19.28 -16.08 -15.69
N LEU A 70 20.43 -15.38 -15.71
CA LEU A 70 21.51 -15.54 -14.72
C LEU A 70 21.10 -15.05 -13.31
N SER A 71 20.27 -14.00 -13.20
CA SER A 71 19.82 -13.47 -11.91
C SER A 71 18.66 -14.29 -11.31
N ARG A 72 18.01 -15.15 -12.11
CA ARG A 72 16.98 -16.08 -11.64
C ARG A 72 17.60 -17.21 -10.80
N TRP A 73 18.76 -17.74 -11.20
CA TRP A 73 19.52 -18.72 -10.42
C TRP A 73 19.90 -18.19 -9.03
N MET A 74 20.40 -16.97 -8.94
CA MET A 74 20.70 -16.33 -7.66
C MET A 74 19.47 -16.15 -6.76
N SER A 75 18.28 -16.00 -7.34
CA SER A 75 17.03 -15.92 -6.56
C SER A 75 16.65 -17.28 -5.94
N TRP A 76 16.92 -18.38 -6.61
CA TRP A 76 16.70 -19.75 -6.07
C TRP A 76 17.62 -20.05 -4.87
N VAL A 77 18.86 -19.53 -4.86
CA VAL A 77 19.78 -19.67 -3.72
C VAL A 77 19.38 -18.75 -2.58
N LYS A 78 18.89 -17.54 -2.87
CA LYS A 78 18.48 -16.55 -1.85
C LYS A 78 17.24 -16.99 -1.08
N LEU A 79 16.33 -17.74 -1.69
CA LEU A 79 15.11 -18.17 -1.01
C LEU A 79 15.38 -19.12 0.18
N PRO A 80 16.15 -20.21 0.05
CA PRO A 80 16.52 -21.06 1.20
C PRO A 80 17.27 -20.30 2.29
N VAL A 81 18.23 -19.44 1.91
CA VAL A 81 19.01 -18.63 2.88
C VAL A 81 18.09 -17.64 3.61
N GLY A 82 17.22 -16.94 2.90
CA GLY A 82 16.24 -16.04 3.51
C GLY A 82 15.26 -16.77 4.43
N THR A 83 14.86 -18.00 4.07
CA THR A 83 14.02 -18.84 4.92
C THR A 83 14.75 -19.28 6.18
N ALA A 84 16.02 -19.70 6.07
CA ALA A 84 16.83 -20.06 7.24
C ALA A 84 17.06 -18.85 8.17
N GLN A 85 17.34 -17.67 7.61
CA GLN A 85 17.45 -16.42 8.38
C GLN A 85 16.14 -16.05 9.09
N SER A 86 15.00 -16.19 8.39
CA SER A 86 13.66 -15.96 8.94
C SER A 86 13.36 -16.94 10.06
N MET A 87 13.67 -18.22 9.87
CA MET A 87 13.46 -19.26 10.89
C MET A 87 14.29 -18.98 12.16
N CYS A 88 15.57 -18.68 12.01
CA CYS A 88 16.45 -18.34 13.12
C CYS A 88 15.94 -17.10 13.89
N PHE A 89 15.45 -16.08 13.17
CA PHE A 89 14.87 -14.89 13.77
C PHE A 89 13.58 -15.21 14.53
N LEU A 90 12.65 -15.98 13.93
CA LEU A 90 11.38 -16.34 14.58
C LEU A 90 11.59 -17.22 15.83
N ILE A 91 12.54 -18.17 15.80
CA ILE A 91 12.88 -19.00 16.96
C ILE A 91 13.40 -18.14 18.13
N ARG A 92 14.20 -17.10 17.84
CA ARG A 92 14.73 -16.20 18.86
C ARG A 92 13.69 -15.19 19.37
N LYS A 93 12.90 -14.60 18.46
CA LYS A 93 11.89 -13.57 18.78
C LYS A 93 10.65 -14.17 19.42
N ARG A 94 10.29 -15.42 19.04
CA ARG A 94 9.10 -16.15 19.48
C ARG A 94 7.83 -15.30 19.37
N PRO A 95 7.47 -14.85 18.17
CA PRO A 95 6.25 -14.05 18.00
C PRO A 95 5.00 -14.90 18.15
N ASP A 96 3.92 -14.25 18.60
CA ASP A 96 2.60 -14.83 18.74
C ASP A 96 1.79 -14.75 17.45
N LEU A 97 2.20 -13.88 16.50
CA LEU A 97 1.57 -13.69 15.19
C LEU A 97 2.61 -13.23 14.16
N VAL A 98 2.49 -13.75 12.94
CA VAL A 98 3.21 -13.26 11.76
C VAL A 98 2.23 -12.70 10.75
N VAL A 99 2.48 -11.47 10.26
CA VAL A 99 1.67 -10.81 9.24
C VAL A 99 2.50 -10.59 7.98
N GLY A 100 2.06 -11.15 6.86
CA GLY A 100 2.64 -10.93 5.54
C GLY A 100 1.86 -9.87 4.76
N VAL A 101 2.43 -8.68 4.58
CA VAL A 101 1.78 -7.59 3.81
C VAL A 101 2.30 -7.50 2.37
N GLY A 102 2.92 -8.57 1.86
CA GLY A 102 3.44 -8.61 0.50
C GLY A 102 4.91 -8.22 0.37
N GLY A 103 5.40 -8.17 -0.87
CA GLY A 103 6.81 -8.00 -1.15
C GLY A 103 7.61 -9.30 -1.04
N TYR A 104 8.90 -9.21 -1.36
CA TYR A 104 9.77 -10.40 -1.49
C TYR A 104 10.12 -11.07 -0.16
N THR A 105 10.01 -10.35 0.96
CA THR A 105 10.35 -10.86 2.29
C THR A 105 9.21 -11.66 2.93
N SER A 106 7.96 -11.45 2.49
CA SER A 106 6.80 -12.17 3.01
C SER A 106 6.89 -13.68 2.76
N GLY A 107 7.39 -14.12 1.59
CA GLY A 107 7.52 -15.54 1.25
C GLY A 107 8.33 -16.33 2.27
N PRO A 108 9.62 -16.02 2.46
CA PRO A 108 10.49 -16.70 3.43
C PRO A 108 9.97 -16.64 4.86
N LEU A 109 9.46 -15.48 5.30
CA LEU A 109 8.99 -15.31 6.67
C LEU A 109 7.73 -16.13 6.95
N VAL A 110 6.71 -16.04 6.08
CA VAL A 110 5.45 -16.76 6.22
C VAL A 110 5.67 -18.27 6.15
N LEU A 111 6.53 -18.76 5.24
CA LEU A 111 6.89 -20.17 5.17
C LEU A 111 7.55 -20.64 6.49
N SER A 112 8.47 -19.84 7.05
CA SER A 112 9.12 -20.15 8.34
C SER A 112 8.12 -20.17 9.49
N ALA A 113 7.17 -19.24 9.51
CA ALA A 113 6.12 -19.18 10.53
C ALA A 113 5.21 -20.40 10.46
N TRP A 114 4.85 -20.84 9.24
CA TRP A 114 4.06 -22.05 9.05
C TRP A 114 4.77 -23.31 9.57
N ILE A 115 6.06 -23.49 9.27
CA ILE A 115 6.87 -24.60 9.79
C ILE A 115 6.91 -24.59 11.32
N LEU A 116 7.00 -23.40 11.93
CA LEU A 116 7.04 -23.21 13.38
C LEU A 116 5.67 -23.20 14.04
N ARG A 117 4.58 -23.38 13.26
CA ARG A 117 3.18 -23.35 13.72
C ARG A 117 2.79 -22.05 14.44
N ILE A 118 3.39 -20.94 14.02
CA ILE A 118 3.02 -19.60 14.48
C ILE A 118 1.80 -19.14 13.67
N PRO A 119 0.75 -18.57 14.29
CA PRO A 119 -0.40 -18.01 13.58
C PRO A 119 0.00 -17.01 12.49
N ILE A 120 -0.70 -17.07 11.34
CA ILE A 120 -0.33 -16.31 10.13
C ILE A 120 -1.54 -15.59 9.56
N LEU A 121 -1.40 -14.30 9.34
CA LEU A 121 -2.27 -13.48 8.49
C LEU A 121 -1.48 -13.03 7.26
N ILE A 122 -2.07 -13.10 6.08
CA ILE A 122 -1.55 -12.37 4.91
C ILE A 122 -2.55 -11.32 4.44
N HIS A 123 -2.03 -10.23 3.88
CA HIS A 123 -2.82 -9.18 3.26
C HIS A 123 -2.49 -9.07 1.76
N GLU A 124 -3.51 -9.04 0.91
CA GLU A 124 -3.38 -8.83 -0.54
C GLU A 124 -3.99 -7.50 -0.93
N GLN A 125 -3.17 -6.62 -1.48
CA GLN A 125 -3.55 -5.26 -1.83
C GLN A 125 -4.25 -5.14 -3.19
N ASN A 126 -3.95 -6.04 -4.13
CA ASN A 126 -4.38 -5.89 -5.53
C ASN A 126 -5.62 -6.73 -5.85
N SER A 127 -6.36 -6.32 -6.87
CA SER A 127 -7.53 -7.04 -7.39
C SER A 127 -7.17 -8.43 -7.95
N ILE A 128 -5.91 -8.60 -8.41
CA ILE A 128 -5.33 -9.91 -8.75
C ILE A 128 -4.15 -10.19 -7.83
N PRO A 129 -4.24 -11.24 -7.02
CA PRO A 129 -3.19 -11.60 -6.09
C PRO A 129 -1.87 -11.94 -6.80
N GLY A 130 -0.78 -11.48 -6.19
CA GLY A 130 0.56 -11.92 -6.58
C GLY A 130 0.73 -13.43 -6.42
N LEU A 131 1.60 -14.03 -7.25
CA LEU A 131 1.85 -15.48 -7.22
C LEU A 131 2.25 -15.97 -5.82
N THR A 132 3.08 -15.21 -5.12
CA THR A 132 3.49 -15.52 -3.73
C THR A 132 2.28 -15.61 -2.80
N ASN A 133 1.38 -14.61 -2.81
CA ASN A 133 0.21 -14.62 -1.94
C ASN A 133 -0.79 -15.73 -2.28
N LYS A 134 -0.91 -16.12 -3.57
CA LYS A 134 -1.72 -17.28 -3.98
C LYS A 134 -1.22 -18.59 -3.35
N TRP A 135 0.09 -18.77 -3.28
CA TRP A 135 0.69 -19.95 -2.65
C TRP A 135 0.61 -19.88 -1.12
N LEU A 136 0.96 -18.74 -0.54
CA LEU A 136 0.93 -18.54 0.91
C LEU A 136 -0.49 -18.65 1.48
N GLY A 137 -1.52 -18.22 0.76
CA GLY A 137 -2.91 -18.32 1.18
C GLY A 137 -3.40 -19.75 1.45
N LYS A 138 -2.70 -20.77 0.89
CA LYS A 138 -3.02 -22.17 1.19
C LYS A 138 -2.58 -22.60 2.60
N ILE A 139 -1.52 -22.01 3.11
CA ILE A 139 -0.88 -22.40 4.38
C ILE A 139 -1.10 -21.42 5.53
N THR A 140 -1.70 -20.25 5.26
CA THR A 140 -2.00 -19.23 6.28
C THR A 140 -3.33 -19.51 6.99
N ASP A 141 -3.51 -18.97 8.19
CA ASP A 141 -4.75 -19.09 8.96
C ASP A 141 -5.82 -18.15 8.44
N LYS A 142 -5.46 -16.89 8.13
CA LYS A 142 -6.37 -15.87 7.60
C LYS A 142 -5.75 -15.10 6.44
N VAL A 143 -6.62 -14.62 5.55
CA VAL A 143 -6.27 -13.80 4.38
C VAL A 143 -7.18 -12.57 4.36
N ALA A 144 -6.59 -11.40 4.51
CA ALA A 144 -7.28 -10.13 4.29
C ALA A 144 -7.06 -9.67 2.84
N VAL A 145 -8.10 -9.23 2.16
CA VAL A 145 -8.01 -8.77 0.76
C VAL A 145 -8.61 -7.38 0.61
N SER A 146 -7.98 -6.57 -0.24
CA SER A 146 -8.44 -5.20 -0.49
C SER A 146 -9.64 -5.14 -1.43
N PHE A 147 -9.67 -6.01 -2.44
CA PHE A 147 -10.71 -6.03 -3.47
C PHE A 147 -11.55 -7.31 -3.37
N LYS A 148 -12.87 -7.17 -3.55
CA LYS A 148 -13.80 -8.30 -3.55
C LYS A 148 -13.44 -9.35 -4.62
N GLU A 149 -12.93 -8.90 -5.76
CA GLU A 149 -12.52 -9.75 -6.88
C GLU A 149 -11.34 -10.67 -6.53
N SER A 150 -10.49 -10.25 -5.60
CA SER A 150 -9.35 -11.08 -5.18
C SER A 150 -9.74 -12.20 -4.22
N ALA A 151 -10.89 -12.11 -3.54
CA ALA A 151 -11.36 -13.15 -2.62
C ALA A 151 -11.52 -14.52 -3.28
N ARG A 152 -11.92 -14.58 -4.57
CA ARG A 152 -12.11 -15.82 -5.32
C ARG A 152 -10.86 -16.70 -5.48
N PHE A 153 -9.68 -16.14 -5.24
CA PHE A 153 -8.41 -16.85 -5.35
C PHE A 153 -7.98 -17.55 -4.05
N PHE A 154 -8.75 -17.38 -2.98
CA PHE A 154 -8.47 -17.92 -1.64
C PHE A 154 -9.64 -18.75 -1.12
N SER A 155 -9.39 -19.58 -0.13
CA SER A 155 -10.43 -20.38 0.52
C SER A 155 -11.42 -19.48 1.28
N ARG A 156 -12.73 -19.77 1.15
CA ARG A 156 -13.82 -18.93 1.69
C ARG A 156 -13.80 -18.84 3.22
N ASP A 157 -13.34 -19.88 3.89
CA ASP A 157 -13.22 -19.96 5.35
C ASP A 157 -12.07 -19.12 5.92
N LYS A 158 -11.10 -18.75 5.06
CA LYS A 158 -9.91 -17.99 5.46
C LYS A 158 -9.95 -16.53 5.00
N VAL A 159 -10.67 -16.21 3.93
CA VAL A 159 -10.62 -14.90 3.29
C VAL A 159 -11.64 -13.92 3.85
N THR A 160 -11.20 -12.69 4.12
CA THR A 160 -12.06 -11.58 4.52
C THR A 160 -11.77 -10.37 3.64
N VAL A 161 -12.81 -9.74 3.08
CA VAL A 161 -12.68 -8.48 2.33
C VAL A 161 -12.63 -7.34 3.34
N THR A 162 -11.47 -6.75 3.51
CA THR A 162 -11.22 -5.68 4.49
C THR A 162 -11.07 -4.31 3.86
N GLY A 163 -10.68 -4.23 2.60
CA GLY A 163 -10.07 -3.05 2.01
C GLY A 163 -8.55 -3.02 2.24
N ASN A 164 -7.87 -2.04 1.66
CA ASN A 164 -6.43 -1.85 1.86
C ASN A 164 -6.17 -1.02 3.11
N MET A 165 -5.25 -1.46 3.94
CA MET A 165 -4.84 -0.72 5.13
C MET A 165 -4.18 0.61 4.73
N ILE A 166 -4.69 1.69 5.26
CA ILE A 166 -4.18 3.05 5.06
C ILE A 166 -3.88 3.71 6.41
N ARG A 167 -3.03 4.72 6.37
CA ARG A 167 -2.68 5.50 7.56
C ARG A 167 -3.90 6.29 8.05
N GLU A 168 -4.02 6.44 9.35
CA GLU A 168 -5.17 7.10 10.01
C GLU A 168 -5.46 8.51 9.51
N GLU A 169 -4.42 9.23 9.13
CA GLU A 169 -4.52 10.59 8.59
C GLU A 169 -5.37 10.72 7.32
N PHE A 170 -5.61 9.59 6.59
CA PHE A 170 -6.52 9.51 5.45
C PHE A 170 -7.94 9.10 5.83
N CYS A 171 -8.15 8.58 7.03
CA CYS A 171 -9.44 8.05 7.50
C CYS A 171 -10.35 9.12 8.13
N GLN A 172 -9.95 10.38 8.09
CA GLN A 172 -10.73 11.47 8.66
C GLN A 172 -12.06 11.66 7.90
N PRO A 173 -13.15 12.10 8.56
CA PRO A 173 -14.39 12.46 7.90
C PRO A 173 -14.18 13.52 6.83
N ARG A 174 -15.01 13.50 5.78
CA ARG A 174 -14.89 14.43 4.63
C ARG A 174 -14.91 15.90 5.08
N GLU A 175 -15.71 16.20 6.11
CA GLU A 175 -15.86 17.55 6.70
C GLU A 175 -14.58 18.06 7.37
N ALA A 176 -13.72 17.14 7.83
CA ALA A 176 -12.41 17.49 8.39
C ALA A 176 -11.39 17.92 7.32
N PHE A 177 -11.75 17.79 6.04
CA PHE A 177 -10.93 18.21 4.93
C PHE A 177 -11.43 19.56 4.39
N PRO A 178 -10.89 20.71 4.84
CA PRO A 178 -11.33 22.00 4.34
C PRO A 178 -11.14 22.02 2.82
N LYS A 179 -12.21 22.42 2.12
CA LYS A 179 -12.10 22.72 0.69
C LYS A 179 -11.02 23.80 0.54
N GLY A 180 -10.12 23.63 -0.41
CA GLY A 180 -9.09 24.64 -0.70
C GLY A 180 -9.70 26.03 -0.96
N PRO A 181 -8.89 27.11 -1.03
CA PRO A 181 -9.40 28.46 -1.27
C PRO A 181 -10.37 28.44 -2.46
N ARG A 182 -11.57 28.97 -2.25
CA ARG A 182 -12.57 29.09 -3.32
C ARG A 182 -11.94 29.84 -4.50
N GLY A 183 -11.93 29.22 -5.67
CA GLY A 183 -11.45 29.83 -6.91
C GLY A 183 -10.14 29.26 -7.47
N LEU A 184 -9.33 28.51 -6.70
CA LEU A 184 -8.09 27.92 -7.20
C LEU A 184 -8.24 26.40 -7.37
N PHE A 185 -8.17 25.92 -8.61
CA PHE A 185 -8.21 24.48 -8.92
C PHE A 185 -6.84 23.85 -8.65
N ARG A 186 -6.79 22.85 -7.76
CA ARG A 186 -5.53 22.24 -7.32
C ARG A 186 -5.35 20.87 -7.92
N VAL A 187 -4.32 20.72 -8.73
CA VAL A 187 -3.93 19.44 -9.33
C VAL A 187 -2.77 18.85 -8.53
N LEU A 188 -2.96 17.64 -8.00
CA LEU A 188 -1.92 16.86 -7.34
C LEU A 188 -1.42 15.77 -8.27
N VAL A 189 -0.12 15.77 -8.58
CA VAL A 189 0.51 14.82 -9.52
C VAL A 189 1.46 13.90 -8.77
N LEU A 190 1.27 12.57 -8.91
CA LEU A 190 1.98 11.54 -8.17
C LEU A 190 2.46 10.40 -9.07
N GLY A 191 3.76 10.23 -9.21
CA GLY A 191 4.37 9.08 -9.89
C GLY A 191 4.64 7.87 -8.99
N GLY A 192 4.24 7.94 -7.70
CA GLY A 192 4.69 7.01 -6.65
C GLY A 192 6.03 7.42 -6.05
N SER A 193 6.60 6.63 -5.14
CA SER A 193 7.82 6.98 -4.38
C SER A 193 9.09 7.13 -5.24
N GLN A 194 9.10 6.56 -6.45
CA GLN A 194 10.22 6.65 -7.40
C GLN A 194 9.97 7.69 -8.50
N GLY A 195 8.78 8.30 -8.54
CA GLY A 195 8.31 9.09 -9.67
C GLY A 195 7.83 8.21 -10.84
N ALA A 196 7.32 8.87 -11.88
CA ALA A 196 6.90 8.23 -13.12
C ALA A 196 7.24 9.14 -14.30
N HIS A 197 8.32 8.82 -15.02
CA HIS A 197 8.85 9.63 -16.10
C HIS A 197 7.78 9.99 -17.16
N SER A 198 6.95 9.04 -17.58
CA SER A 198 5.89 9.30 -18.56
C SER A 198 4.86 10.32 -18.06
N ILE A 199 4.49 10.27 -16.77
CA ILE A 199 3.58 11.25 -16.16
C ILE A 199 4.26 12.61 -16.08
N ASN A 200 5.53 12.65 -15.70
CA ASN A 200 6.30 13.88 -15.59
C ASN A 200 6.39 14.59 -16.95
N VAL A 201 6.70 13.86 -18.03
CA VAL A 201 6.77 14.39 -19.39
C VAL A 201 5.40 14.91 -19.85
N ALA A 202 4.33 14.11 -19.72
CA ALA A 202 3.01 14.51 -20.13
C ALA A 202 2.49 15.75 -19.35
N MET A 203 2.85 15.89 -18.09
CA MET A 203 2.53 17.09 -17.32
C MET A 203 3.29 18.33 -17.80
N MET A 204 4.57 18.21 -18.14
CA MET A 204 5.35 19.32 -18.70
C MET A 204 4.75 19.81 -20.04
N GLU A 205 4.39 18.87 -20.92
CA GLU A 205 3.71 19.20 -22.19
C GLU A 205 2.33 19.86 -21.95
N ALA A 206 1.56 19.41 -20.96
CA ALA A 206 0.26 19.96 -20.64
C ALA A 206 0.33 21.43 -20.17
N LEU A 207 1.42 21.89 -19.55
CA LEU A 207 1.57 23.27 -19.11
C LEU A 207 1.48 24.28 -20.26
N GLU A 208 2.00 23.93 -21.43
CA GLU A 208 1.93 24.80 -22.61
C GLU A 208 0.48 24.99 -23.06
N SER A 209 -0.29 23.92 -23.10
CA SER A 209 -1.71 23.93 -23.52
C SER A 209 -2.65 24.58 -22.49
N LEU A 210 -2.26 24.60 -21.20
CA LEU A 210 -3.05 25.17 -20.11
C LEU A 210 -2.74 26.66 -19.84
N THR A 211 -1.93 27.30 -20.69
CA THR A 211 -1.43 28.68 -20.47
C THR A 211 -2.54 29.71 -20.16
N SER A 212 -3.70 29.60 -20.82
CA SER A 212 -4.85 30.49 -20.57
C SER A 212 -5.51 30.32 -19.19
N LYS A 213 -5.21 29.25 -18.48
CA LYS A 213 -5.77 28.93 -17.14
C LYS A 213 -4.75 29.14 -15.99
N ARG A 214 -3.58 29.76 -16.25
CA ARG A 214 -2.49 29.93 -15.25
C ARG A 214 -2.96 30.53 -13.92
N GLY A 215 -3.82 31.53 -13.95
CA GLY A 215 -4.33 32.18 -12.73
C GLY A 215 -5.31 31.33 -11.93
N ASN A 216 -5.85 30.26 -12.49
CA ASN A 216 -6.90 29.45 -11.90
C ASN A 216 -6.42 28.09 -11.39
N ILE A 217 -5.18 27.68 -11.75
CA ILE A 217 -4.64 26.34 -11.44
C ILE A 217 -3.38 26.46 -10.58
N HIS A 218 -3.34 25.67 -9.51
CA HIS A 218 -2.13 25.38 -8.75
C HIS A 218 -1.76 23.91 -8.90
N ILE A 219 -0.48 23.63 -9.11
CA ILE A 219 -0.01 22.25 -9.34
C ILE A 219 1.00 21.86 -8.25
N THR A 220 0.67 20.83 -7.48
CA THR A 220 1.64 20.15 -6.61
C THR A 220 2.11 18.87 -7.28
N HIS A 221 3.42 18.72 -7.50
CA HIS A 221 3.97 17.61 -8.29
C HIS A 221 5.09 16.86 -7.56
N GLN A 222 4.86 15.59 -7.24
CA GLN A 222 5.90 14.66 -6.77
C GLN A 222 6.54 13.94 -7.95
N THR A 223 7.73 14.32 -8.31
CA THR A 223 8.44 13.90 -9.54
C THR A 223 9.25 12.61 -9.38
N GLY A 224 9.63 12.24 -8.15
CA GLY A 224 10.75 11.34 -7.89
C GLY A 224 12.10 12.07 -8.04
N GLU A 225 13.15 11.47 -7.51
CA GLU A 225 14.49 12.07 -7.47
C GLU A 225 15.08 12.28 -8.88
N SER A 226 14.87 11.28 -9.76
CA SER A 226 15.51 11.25 -11.09
C SER A 226 15.14 12.41 -12.00
N ASP A 227 13.88 12.83 -11.98
CA ASP A 227 13.34 13.84 -12.89
C ASP A 227 13.18 15.21 -12.24
N PHE A 228 13.45 15.31 -10.94
CA PHE A 228 13.18 16.51 -10.16
C PHE A 228 13.77 17.79 -10.77
N ALA A 229 15.05 17.78 -11.10
CA ALA A 229 15.73 18.96 -11.62
C ALA A 229 15.15 19.42 -12.98
N MET A 230 14.83 18.47 -13.86
CA MET A 230 14.24 18.72 -15.17
C MET A 230 12.82 19.33 -15.02
N VAL A 231 11.98 18.67 -14.25
CA VAL A 231 10.59 19.11 -14.05
C VAL A 231 10.54 20.46 -13.38
N LYS A 232 11.30 20.66 -12.30
CA LYS A 232 11.36 21.92 -11.56
C LYS A 232 11.70 23.09 -12.49
N ARG A 233 12.72 22.96 -13.34
CA ARG A 233 13.10 24.00 -14.30
C ARG A 233 11.98 24.38 -15.26
N VAL A 234 11.20 23.40 -15.74
CA VAL A 234 10.06 23.66 -16.64
C VAL A 234 8.96 24.43 -15.91
N TYR A 235 8.62 24.02 -14.67
CA TYR A 235 7.61 24.71 -13.88
C TYR A 235 7.99 26.13 -13.52
N GLU A 236 9.25 26.40 -13.14
CA GLU A 236 9.76 27.74 -12.83
C GLU A 236 9.59 28.71 -14.01
N ASN A 237 9.67 28.22 -15.25
CA ASN A 237 9.50 29.01 -16.47
C ASN A 237 8.05 29.02 -16.99
N SER A 238 7.15 28.24 -16.41
CA SER A 238 5.79 28.06 -16.93
C SER A 238 4.82 29.18 -16.56
N GLY A 239 5.10 29.93 -15.47
CA GLY A 239 4.22 30.95 -14.92
C GLY A 239 3.03 30.41 -14.14
N PHE A 240 2.92 29.09 -13.93
CA PHE A 240 1.89 28.50 -13.05
C PHE A 240 2.27 28.64 -11.56
N SER A 241 1.27 28.77 -10.70
CA SER A 241 1.46 28.52 -9.28
C SER A 241 1.76 27.04 -9.04
N HIS A 242 2.89 26.72 -8.42
CA HIS A 242 3.34 25.34 -8.30
C HIS A 242 4.12 25.06 -7.02
N ASP A 243 4.16 23.74 -6.64
CA ASP A 243 5.03 23.17 -5.62
C ASP A 243 5.59 21.84 -6.16
N VAL A 244 6.83 21.83 -6.62
CA VAL A 244 7.51 20.67 -7.22
C VAL A 244 8.51 20.10 -6.23
N ARG A 245 8.36 18.83 -5.89
CA ARG A 245 9.22 18.12 -4.93
C ARG A 245 9.61 16.73 -5.43
N PRO A 246 10.81 16.24 -5.09
CA PRO A 246 11.18 14.86 -5.41
C PRO A 246 10.34 13.86 -4.61
N PHE A 247 9.99 14.21 -3.36
CA PHE A 247 9.14 13.44 -2.47
C PHE A 247 8.32 14.38 -1.57
N ILE A 248 7.06 14.04 -1.34
CA ILE A 248 6.14 14.81 -0.51
C ILE A 248 5.90 14.07 0.80
N ASP A 249 6.32 14.69 1.91
CA ASP A 249 5.90 14.31 3.24
C ASP A 249 4.50 14.91 3.54
N GLY A 250 3.71 14.29 4.42
CA GLY A 250 2.38 14.80 4.76
C GLY A 250 1.37 14.71 3.61
N MET A 251 1.37 13.60 2.88
CA MET A 251 0.54 13.36 1.69
C MET A 251 -0.96 13.55 1.95
N ALA A 252 -1.46 13.23 3.14
CA ALA A 252 -2.87 13.40 3.48
C ALA A 252 -3.33 14.86 3.35
N GLU A 253 -2.47 15.82 3.69
CA GLU A 253 -2.78 17.24 3.52
C GLU A 253 -2.86 17.62 2.04
N GLN A 254 -2.00 17.05 1.19
CA GLN A 254 -2.04 17.31 -0.25
C GLN A 254 -3.31 16.74 -0.88
N TYR A 255 -3.72 15.52 -0.53
CA TYR A 255 -5.01 14.99 -0.97
C TYR A 255 -6.18 15.89 -0.52
N ARG A 256 -6.16 16.36 0.72
CA ARG A 256 -7.21 17.28 1.22
C ARG A 256 -7.36 18.52 0.35
N LYS A 257 -6.25 19.13 -0.04
CA LYS A 257 -6.21 20.36 -0.84
C LYS A 257 -6.53 20.11 -2.32
N ALA A 258 -6.30 18.90 -2.82
CA ALA A 258 -6.46 18.57 -4.22
C ALA A 258 -7.93 18.65 -4.68
N SER A 259 -8.14 19.23 -5.87
CA SER A 259 -9.39 19.14 -6.65
C SER A 259 -9.34 17.95 -7.59
N LEU A 260 -8.16 17.62 -8.13
CA LEU A 260 -7.92 16.50 -9.03
C LEU A 260 -6.58 15.85 -8.71
N VAL A 261 -6.53 14.52 -8.74
CA VAL A 261 -5.29 13.74 -8.54
C VAL A 261 -4.91 13.05 -9.83
N ILE A 262 -3.69 13.22 -10.31
CA ILE A 262 -3.12 12.49 -11.47
C ILE A 262 -2.09 11.52 -10.92
N CYS A 263 -2.30 10.20 -11.07
CA CYS A 263 -1.43 9.25 -10.39
C CYS A 263 -1.35 7.87 -11.06
N ARG A 264 -0.34 7.08 -10.65
CA ARG A 264 -0.31 5.64 -10.91
C ARG A 264 -1.42 4.91 -10.13
N ALA A 265 -1.95 3.82 -10.69
CA ALA A 265 -3.06 3.05 -10.12
C ALA A 265 -2.57 1.94 -9.15
N GLY A 266 -1.62 2.26 -8.29
CA GLY A 266 -1.19 1.37 -7.21
C GLY A 266 -2.30 1.21 -6.16
N ALA A 267 -2.51 -0.01 -5.65
CA ALA A 267 -3.61 -0.30 -4.73
C ALA A 267 -3.64 0.61 -3.48
N THR A 268 -2.47 0.95 -2.92
CA THR A 268 -2.39 1.86 -1.77
C THR A 268 -2.76 3.28 -2.15
N THR A 269 -2.30 3.78 -3.32
CA THR A 269 -2.69 5.10 -3.83
C THR A 269 -4.20 5.19 -4.04
N LEU A 270 -4.81 4.16 -4.65
CA LEU A 270 -6.27 4.13 -4.87
C LEU A 270 -7.04 4.11 -3.54
N ALA A 271 -6.56 3.36 -2.54
CA ALA A 271 -7.19 3.33 -1.23
C ALA A 271 -7.10 4.70 -0.52
N GLU A 272 -5.98 5.41 -0.65
CA GLU A 272 -5.80 6.76 -0.11
C GLU A 272 -6.69 7.79 -0.84
N VAL A 273 -6.71 7.75 -2.19
CA VAL A 273 -7.55 8.60 -3.04
C VAL A 273 -9.03 8.44 -2.70
N THR A 274 -9.51 7.20 -2.64
CA THR A 274 -10.92 6.91 -2.35
C THR A 274 -11.30 7.21 -0.89
N ALA A 275 -10.41 6.95 0.06
CA ALA A 275 -10.65 7.31 1.45
C ALA A 275 -10.82 8.84 1.63
N CYS A 276 -10.09 9.64 0.85
CA CYS A 276 -10.21 11.09 0.81
C CYS A 276 -11.33 11.59 -0.11
N GLY A 277 -12.04 10.72 -0.84
CA GLY A 277 -13.09 11.07 -1.80
C GLY A 277 -12.58 11.96 -2.93
N LYS A 278 -11.40 11.68 -3.49
CA LYS A 278 -10.79 12.51 -4.54
C LYS A 278 -10.99 11.90 -5.92
N VAL A 279 -11.32 12.75 -6.87
CA VAL A 279 -11.35 12.35 -8.30
C VAL A 279 -9.92 12.16 -8.79
N SER A 280 -9.71 11.11 -9.60
CA SER A 280 -8.38 10.81 -10.10
C SER A 280 -8.34 10.49 -11.59
N VAL A 281 -7.27 10.97 -12.24
CA VAL A 281 -6.81 10.48 -13.55
C VAL A 281 -5.79 9.38 -13.27
N LEU A 282 -6.18 8.17 -13.61
CA LEU A 282 -5.44 6.95 -13.26
C LEU A 282 -4.62 6.49 -14.45
N ILE A 283 -3.31 6.49 -14.29
CA ILE A 283 -2.35 6.09 -15.32
C ILE A 283 -1.64 4.81 -14.86
N PRO A 284 -2.17 3.61 -15.18
CA PRO A 284 -1.58 2.35 -14.77
C PRO A 284 -0.14 2.19 -15.25
N TYR A 285 0.72 1.63 -14.39
CA TYR A 285 2.09 1.30 -14.80
C TYR A 285 2.07 0.12 -15.78
N PRO A 286 2.59 0.29 -17.03
CA PRO A 286 2.41 -0.70 -18.10
C PRO A 286 3.12 -2.04 -17.84
N HIS A 287 4.18 -2.04 -17.01
CA HIS A 287 4.93 -3.24 -16.66
C HIS A 287 4.50 -3.83 -15.29
N ALA A 288 3.34 -3.45 -14.78
CA ALA A 288 2.80 -4.03 -13.57
C ALA A 288 2.51 -5.53 -13.74
N ALA A 289 2.95 -6.35 -12.79
CA ALA A 289 2.77 -7.79 -12.86
C ALA A 289 1.29 -8.16 -13.07
N HIS A 290 1.00 -9.01 -14.06
CA HIS A 290 -0.36 -9.41 -14.42
C HIS A 290 -1.32 -8.24 -14.72
N ASN A 291 -0.78 -7.08 -15.07
CA ASN A 291 -1.53 -5.86 -15.37
C ASN A 291 -2.47 -5.42 -14.22
N HIS A 292 -2.04 -5.67 -12.97
CA HIS A 292 -2.89 -5.43 -11.80
C HIS A 292 -3.27 -3.96 -11.63
N GLN A 293 -2.41 -3.01 -12.02
CA GLN A 293 -2.74 -1.58 -11.89
C GLN A 293 -3.88 -1.16 -12.82
N GLU A 294 -3.92 -1.63 -14.06
CA GLU A 294 -5.04 -1.37 -14.94
C GLU A 294 -6.34 -1.94 -14.38
N LYS A 295 -6.32 -3.18 -13.88
CA LYS A 295 -7.49 -3.79 -13.27
C LYS A 295 -7.97 -3.06 -12.01
N ASN A 296 -7.06 -2.57 -11.20
CA ASN A 296 -7.39 -1.72 -10.06
C ASN A 296 -8.04 -0.40 -10.52
N ALA A 297 -7.49 0.26 -11.57
CA ALA A 297 -8.02 1.50 -12.12
C ALA A 297 -9.42 1.33 -12.69
N ARG A 298 -9.68 0.22 -13.41
CA ARG A 298 -11.01 -0.08 -13.97
C ARG A 298 -12.11 -0.21 -12.93
N VAL A 299 -11.80 -0.56 -11.69
CA VAL A 299 -12.78 -0.58 -10.58
C VAL A 299 -13.27 0.84 -10.29
N LEU A 300 -12.39 1.83 -10.27
CA LEU A 300 -12.76 3.21 -10.03
C LEU A 300 -13.45 3.82 -11.25
N GLU A 301 -12.98 3.50 -12.46
CA GLU A 301 -13.60 3.94 -13.71
C GLU A 301 -15.04 3.43 -13.83
N ALA A 302 -15.27 2.13 -13.58
CA ALA A 302 -16.61 1.53 -13.62
C ALA A 302 -17.59 2.13 -12.60
N ALA A 303 -17.07 2.65 -11.48
CA ALA A 303 -17.86 3.35 -10.47
C ALA A 303 -17.97 4.85 -10.73
N ASN A 304 -17.51 5.37 -11.85
CA ASN A 304 -17.43 6.80 -12.15
C ASN A 304 -16.73 7.61 -11.04
N ALA A 305 -15.66 7.03 -10.45
CA ALA A 305 -14.85 7.63 -9.38
C ALA A 305 -13.49 8.13 -9.87
N GLY A 306 -13.15 7.89 -11.12
CA GLY A 306 -11.91 8.28 -11.75
C GLY A 306 -11.93 8.06 -13.26
N GLU A 307 -10.95 8.63 -13.94
CA GLU A 307 -10.74 8.50 -15.39
C GLU A 307 -9.51 7.61 -15.62
N LEU A 308 -9.66 6.56 -16.45
CA LEU A 308 -8.54 5.72 -16.87
C LEU A 308 -7.87 6.30 -18.11
N VAL A 309 -6.55 6.46 -18.06
CA VAL A 309 -5.69 6.81 -19.20
C VAL A 309 -4.58 5.77 -19.30
N LEU A 310 -4.56 4.97 -20.35
CA LEU A 310 -3.51 3.97 -20.53
C LEU A 310 -2.19 4.65 -20.88
N ASP A 311 -1.05 4.06 -20.44
CA ASP A 311 0.28 4.70 -20.59
C ASP A 311 0.64 4.98 -22.07
N HIS A 312 0.14 4.21 -23.01
CA HIS A 312 0.34 4.44 -24.46
C HIS A 312 -0.58 5.55 -25.04
N GLU A 313 -1.61 5.95 -24.34
CA GLU A 313 -2.51 7.07 -24.69
C GLU A 313 -2.07 8.37 -23.98
N LEU A 314 -1.11 8.26 -23.07
CA LEU A 314 -0.66 9.38 -22.25
C LEU A 314 0.10 10.41 -23.09
N SER A 315 -0.36 11.64 -23.05
CA SER A 315 0.23 12.80 -23.71
C SER A 315 -0.14 14.09 -22.98
N GLY A 316 0.55 15.18 -23.24
CA GLY A 316 0.18 16.50 -22.73
C GLY A 316 -1.24 16.89 -23.10
N THR A 317 -1.66 16.63 -24.33
CA THR A 317 -3.03 16.89 -24.80
C THR A 317 -4.08 16.10 -24.00
N ARG A 318 -3.80 14.81 -23.73
CA ARG A 318 -4.73 13.96 -22.97
C ARG A 318 -4.88 14.42 -21.52
N ILE A 319 -3.77 14.79 -20.87
CA ILE A 319 -3.77 15.36 -19.51
C ILE A 319 -4.48 16.71 -19.49
N THR A 320 -4.21 17.59 -20.46
CA THR A 320 -4.90 18.88 -20.61
C THR A 320 -6.41 18.70 -20.67
N GLN A 321 -6.89 17.80 -21.50
CA GLN A 321 -8.33 17.49 -21.63
C GLN A 321 -8.95 17.00 -20.33
N SER A 322 -8.25 16.15 -19.57
CA SER A 322 -8.73 15.65 -18.28
C SER A 322 -8.80 16.78 -17.23
N ILE A 323 -7.79 17.65 -17.17
CA ILE A 323 -7.79 18.82 -16.28
C ILE A 323 -8.90 19.80 -16.63
N LEU A 324 -9.06 20.14 -17.93
CA LEU A 324 -10.10 21.08 -18.37
C LEU A 324 -11.49 20.54 -18.10
N ARG A 325 -11.77 19.27 -18.39
CA ARG A 325 -13.07 18.66 -18.06
C ARG A 325 -13.41 18.72 -16.58
N ALA A 326 -12.42 18.46 -15.71
CA ALA A 326 -12.64 18.54 -14.27
C ALA A 326 -12.79 19.98 -13.76
N LEU A 327 -12.12 20.94 -14.40
CA LEU A 327 -12.20 22.37 -14.05
C LEU A 327 -13.53 23.01 -14.52
N GLU A 328 -14.01 22.63 -15.71
CA GLU A 328 -15.13 23.27 -16.41
C GLU A 328 -16.49 22.64 -16.07
N ASP A 329 -16.50 21.44 -15.46
CA ASP A 329 -17.71 20.74 -15.00
C ASP A 329 -17.65 20.42 -13.49
N PRO A 330 -17.88 21.40 -12.63
CA PRO A 330 -17.85 21.22 -11.18
C PRO A 330 -18.91 20.23 -10.65
N GLN A 331 -20.07 20.13 -11.31
CA GLN A 331 -21.14 19.23 -10.90
C GLN A 331 -20.72 17.78 -11.11
N ARG A 332 -20.20 17.45 -12.28
CA ARG A 332 -19.63 16.12 -12.56
C ARG A 332 -18.47 15.79 -11.62
N LEU A 333 -17.61 16.76 -11.33
CA LEU A 333 -16.49 16.56 -10.40
C LEU A 333 -17.01 16.18 -9.00
N GLU A 334 -18.07 16.84 -8.50
CA GLU A 334 -18.67 16.56 -7.20
C GLU A 334 -19.34 15.16 -7.17
N GLU A 335 -20.04 14.75 -8.24
CA GLU A 335 -20.58 13.40 -8.38
C GLU A 335 -19.48 12.33 -8.34
N MET A 336 -18.38 12.56 -9.05
CA MET A 336 -17.22 11.65 -9.07
C MET A 336 -16.52 11.62 -7.71
N GLU A 337 -16.43 12.74 -6.99
CA GLU A 337 -15.89 12.78 -5.61
C GLU A 337 -16.75 11.95 -4.64
N GLU A 338 -18.09 12.04 -4.75
CA GLU A 338 -18.99 11.25 -3.93
C GLU A 338 -18.83 9.75 -4.23
N ASN A 339 -18.81 9.36 -5.49
CA ASN A 339 -18.58 7.98 -5.90
C ASN A 339 -17.21 7.46 -5.38
N SER A 340 -16.17 8.26 -5.47
CA SER A 340 -14.84 7.94 -4.93
C SER A 340 -14.90 7.74 -3.41
N TYR A 341 -15.59 8.61 -2.70
CA TYR A 341 -15.75 8.53 -1.25
C TYR A 341 -16.51 7.28 -0.81
N GLN A 342 -17.56 6.87 -1.55
CA GLN A 342 -18.33 5.65 -1.29
C GLN A 342 -17.50 4.37 -1.48
N LEU A 343 -16.54 4.38 -2.40
CA LEU A 343 -15.61 3.26 -2.59
C LEU A 343 -14.56 3.14 -1.47
N GLY A 344 -14.33 4.19 -0.71
CA GLY A 344 -13.26 4.25 0.30
C GLY A 344 -13.51 3.36 1.51
N ASN A 345 -12.62 2.40 1.78
CA ASN A 345 -12.66 1.54 2.96
C ASN A 345 -11.82 2.15 4.10
N ARG A 346 -12.35 3.17 4.77
CA ARG A 346 -11.66 3.90 5.85
C ARG A 346 -11.43 3.06 7.11
N ASP A 347 -12.23 2.02 7.31
CA ASP A 347 -12.16 1.06 8.42
C ASP A 347 -11.27 -0.17 8.13
N ALA A 348 -10.62 -0.21 6.96
CA ALA A 348 -9.81 -1.36 6.53
C ALA A 348 -8.72 -1.73 7.53
N THR A 349 -7.99 -0.74 8.04
CA THR A 349 -6.91 -0.96 9.02
C THR A 349 -7.47 -1.54 10.32
N GLU A 350 -8.62 -1.06 10.76
CA GLU A 350 -9.29 -1.53 11.97
C GLU A 350 -9.82 -2.97 11.82
N LYS A 351 -10.41 -3.31 10.66
CA LYS A 351 -10.83 -4.69 10.36
C LYS A 351 -9.65 -5.67 10.39
N VAL A 352 -8.52 -5.29 9.78
CA VAL A 352 -7.32 -6.15 9.79
C VAL A 352 -6.71 -6.24 11.19
N ARG A 353 -6.70 -5.14 11.96
CA ARG A 353 -6.31 -5.14 13.37
C ARG A 353 -7.14 -6.14 14.17
N GLN A 354 -8.47 -6.13 14.00
CA GLN A 354 -9.35 -7.06 14.70
C GLN A 354 -9.01 -8.52 14.37
N ILE A 355 -8.80 -8.86 13.10
CA ILE A 355 -8.36 -10.21 12.70
C ILE A 355 -7.05 -10.60 13.39
N CYS A 356 -6.10 -9.67 13.53
CA CYS A 356 -4.86 -9.92 14.26
C CYS A 356 -5.12 -10.20 15.75
N MET A 357 -6.02 -9.44 16.38
CA MET A 357 -6.35 -9.64 17.80
C MET A 357 -7.04 -10.98 18.04
N ASP A 358 -7.96 -11.38 17.16
CA ASP A 358 -8.64 -12.68 17.24
C ASP A 358 -7.62 -13.83 17.14
N LEU A 359 -6.66 -13.77 16.21
CA LEU A 359 -5.60 -14.77 16.07
C LEU A 359 -4.68 -14.83 17.29
N LEU A 360 -4.37 -13.68 17.91
CA LEU A 360 -3.56 -13.61 19.12
C LEU A 360 -4.29 -14.20 20.33
N GLU A 361 -5.61 -14.05 20.45
CA GLU A 361 -6.43 -14.62 21.51
C GLU A 361 -6.58 -16.13 21.36
N ASP A 362 -6.81 -16.62 20.16
CA ASP A 362 -6.91 -18.06 19.86
C ASP A 362 -5.59 -18.79 20.14
N ALA A 363 -4.44 -18.17 19.85
CA ALA A 363 -3.13 -18.72 20.19
C ALA A 363 -2.95 -18.88 21.70
N ASN A 364 -3.37 -17.88 22.47
CA ASN A 364 -3.30 -17.93 23.94
C ASN A 364 -4.22 -19.00 24.55
N ARG A 365 -5.42 -19.20 24.01
CA ARG A 365 -6.35 -20.26 24.45
C ARG A 365 -5.78 -21.65 24.23
N LYS A 366 -5.15 -21.89 23.06
CA LYS A 366 -4.51 -23.18 22.74
C LYS A 366 -3.31 -23.46 23.64
N SER A 367 -2.48 -22.48 23.96
CA SER A 367 -1.34 -22.64 24.86
C SER A 367 -1.76 -22.84 26.33
N GLY A 368 -2.82 -22.19 26.77
CA GLY A 368 -3.38 -22.37 28.13
C GLY A 368 -4.02 -23.74 28.39
N HIS A 369 -4.58 -24.37 27.34
CA HIS A 369 -5.10 -25.75 27.43
C HIS A 369 -4.00 -26.80 27.46
N ALA A 370 -2.90 -26.61 26.69
CA ALA A 370 -1.78 -27.53 26.67
C ALA A 370 -1.02 -27.56 28.03
N GLY A 371 -1.00 -26.44 28.76
CA GLY A 371 -0.40 -26.37 30.10
C GLY A 371 -1.24 -27.06 31.20
N LYS A 372 -2.56 -27.20 31.02
CA LYS A 372 -3.44 -27.89 31.99
C LYS A 372 -3.46 -29.40 31.84
N THR A 373 -3.12 -29.92 30.64
CA THR A 373 -3.10 -31.38 30.39
C THR A 373 -1.80 -32.05 30.85
N GLN A 374 -0.70 -31.30 31.04
CA GLN A 374 0.56 -31.85 31.58
C GLN A 374 0.63 -31.86 33.13
N GLY A 375 -0.32 -31.24 33.82
CA GLY A 375 -0.34 -31.17 35.29
C GLY A 375 -0.99 -32.36 35.99
N ASN A 376 -1.59 -33.34 35.27
CA ASN A 376 -2.35 -34.45 35.89
C ASN A 376 -1.74 -35.87 35.72
N TYR A 377 -0.44 -35.96 35.33
CA TYR A 377 0.26 -37.25 35.27
C TYR A 377 1.53 -37.23 36.10
N VAL A 378 1.41 -36.87 37.39
CA VAL A 378 2.41 -37.25 38.39
C VAL A 378 1.63 -37.47 39.67
N LEU A 379 1.34 -38.72 40.00
CA LEU A 379 1.12 -39.33 41.29
C LEU A 379 0.13 -40.52 41.19
N SER A 380 0.65 -41.69 40.73
CA SER A 380 0.23 -42.98 41.23
C SER A 380 1.12 -44.06 40.66
N CYS A 381 2.29 -44.27 41.26
CA CYS A 381 3.03 -45.53 41.25
C CYS A 381 3.62 -45.70 42.65
N PHE A 382 2.90 -46.41 43.45
CA PHE A 382 3.49 -47.32 44.45
C PHE A 382 3.37 -48.72 43.93
#